data_93066101ebde649bcb506833a0c48bd4
#
_entry.id   93066101ebde649bcb506833a0c48bd4
#
_cell.length_a   1.000
_cell.length_b   1.000
_cell.length_c   1.000
_cell.angle_alpha   90.00
_cell.angle_beta   90.00
_cell.angle_gamma   90.00
#
_symmetry.space_group_name_H-M   'P 1'
#
loop_
_entity.id
_entity.type
_entity.pdbx_description
1 polymer ?
#
loop_
_entity_poly.entity_id
_entity_poly.type
_entity_poly.pdbx_seq_one_letter_code
_entity_poly.pdbx_strand_id
1 'polypeptide(L)'
;RINIIDTPGHVDFTVEVERSLRVLDGSVTVFCAKGGVEPQSETVWRQADKYHVPRMAFVNKMDIMGADFYNVVRMMRDRLKCNAVPIQLPIGVEDTFKGIIDLVEMKAYIYNDDMGKDISVVDIPDNMKDQAEEYRVKMLESICEQDEELMEKYLNGEELTIEEIKHAIRVDTLANRMVPVCCGTSYKNKGVQKLLD
;
A
#
# COMPACT_ATOMS: atom_id res chain seq x y z
N ARG A 1 4.65 20.13 10.04
CA ARG A 1 3.67 20.62 9.08
C ARG A 1 3.71 19.76 7.82
N ILE A 2 2.55 19.25 7.39
CA ILE A 2 2.39 18.48 6.16
C ILE A 2 1.52 19.33 5.22
N ASN A 3 1.97 19.53 3.98
CA ASN A 3 1.20 20.20 2.94
C ASN A 3 0.69 19.11 1.97
N ILE A 4 -0.61 19.13 1.70
CA ILE A 4 -1.26 18.16 0.83
C ILE A 4 -1.67 18.85 -0.46
N ILE A 5 -1.32 18.25 -1.60
CA ILE A 5 -1.77 18.63 -2.92
C ILE A 5 -2.64 17.50 -3.44
N ASP A 6 -3.91 17.72 -3.59
CA ASP A 6 -4.85 16.77 -4.19
C ASP A 6 -4.99 17.07 -5.68
N THR A 7 -4.77 16.04 -6.50
CA THR A 7 -4.88 16.16 -7.96
C THR A 7 -5.92 15.18 -8.48
N PRO A 8 -6.90 15.66 -9.28
CA PRO A 8 -7.89 14.78 -9.88
C PRO A 8 -7.25 13.79 -10.86
N GLY A 9 -7.75 12.56 -10.90
CA GLY A 9 -7.28 11.52 -11.80
C GLY A 9 -7.79 11.63 -13.25
N HIS A 10 -8.25 12.80 -13.68
CA HIS A 10 -8.81 13.01 -15.03
C HIS A 10 -7.74 13.46 -16.03
N VAL A 11 -7.89 13.05 -17.28
CA VAL A 11 -6.91 13.33 -18.38
C VAL A 11 -6.67 14.82 -18.54
N ASP A 12 -7.71 15.63 -18.33
CA ASP A 12 -7.66 17.09 -18.50
C ASP A 12 -6.71 17.78 -17.51
N PHE A 13 -6.35 17.11 -16.42
CA PHE A 13 -5.49 17.65 -15.35
C PHE A 13 -4.04 17.14 -15.41
N THR A 14 -3.62 16.53 -16.50
CA THR A 14 -2.26 15.97 -16.65
C THR A 14 -1.15 17.02 -16.44
N VAL A 15 -1.40 18.25 -16.88
CA VAL A 15 -0.44 19.38 -16.71
C VAL A 15 -0.33 19.81 -15.25
N GLU A 16 -1.44 19.88 -14.54
CA GLU A 16 -1.49 20.21 -13.11
C GLU A 16 -0.78 19.13 -12.29
N VAL A 17 -1.00 17.87 -12.62
CA VAL A 17 -0.31 16.73 -12.00
C VAL A 17 1.21 16.85 -12.24
N GLU A 18 1.65 17.12 -13.46
CA GLU A 18 3.07 17.26 -13.77
C GLU A 18 3.72 18.44 -13.04
N ARG A 19 3.01 19.56 -12.90
CA ARG A 19 3.50 20.71 -12.12
C ARG A 19 3.63 20.35 -10.65
N SER A 20 2.67 19.63 -10.09
CA SER A 20 2.70 19.20 -8.69
C SER A 20 3.86 18.27 -8.40
N LEU A 21 4.16 17.32 -9.30
CA LEU A 21 5.26 16.36 -9.15
C LEU A 21 6.63 17.01 -8.95
N ARG A 22 6.84 18.23 -9.44
CA ARG A 22 8.12 18.95 -9.31
C ARG A 22 8.42 19.41 -7.88
N VAL A 23 7.41 19.49 -7.02
CA VAL A 23 7.53 20.03 -5.65
C VAL A 23 7.15 19.01 -4.58
N LEU A 24 6.82 17.77 -4.97
CA LEU A 24 6.44 16.72 -4.03
C LEU A 24 7.65 16.03 -3.43
N ASP A 25 7.63 15.83 -2.12
CA ASP A 25 8.56 14.97 -1.40
C ASP A 25 8.16 13.49 -1.48
N GLY A 26 6.90 13.21 -1.76
CA GLY A 26 6.33 11.88 -1.94
C GLY A 26 4.88 11.95 -2.40
N SER A 27 4.34 10.84 -2.85
CA SER A 27 2.94 10.75 -3.28
C SER A 27 2.26 9.47 -2.84
N VAL A 28 0.95 9.55 -2.69
CA VAL A 28 0.07 8.39 -2.54
C VAL A 28 -0.75 8.26 -3.82
N THR A 29 -0.51 7.20 -4.57
CA THR A 29 -1.29 6.88 -5.77
C THR A 29 -2.49 6.03 -5.38
N VAL A 30 -3.68 6.53 -5.67
CA VAL A 30 -4.94 5.86 -5.35
C VAL A 30 -5.44 5.08 -6.56
N PHE A 31 -5.54 3.76 -6.42
CA PHE A 31 -6.12 2.87 -7.44
C PHE A 31 -7.51 2.42 -7.01
N CYS A 32 -8.42 2.30 -7.96
CA CYS A 32 -9.71 1.67 -7.72
C CYS A 32 -9.54 0.14 -7.64
N ALA A 33 -10.06 -0.49 -6.59
CA ALA A 33 -9.96 -1.95 -6.40
C ALA A 33 -10.60 -2.76 -7.55
N LYS A 34 -11.57 -2.18 -8.26
CA LYS A 34 -12.22 -2.79 -9.42
C LYS A 34 -11.48 -2.51 -10.72
N GLY A 35 -11.14 -1.25 -10.97
CA GLY A 35 -10.51 -0.82 -12.24
C GLY A 35 -9.02 -1.11 -12.30
N GLY A 36 -8.35 -1.09 -11.16
CA GLY A 36 -6.91 -1.30 -11.05
C GLY A 36 -6.10 -0.21 -11.75
N VAL A 37 -5.11 -0.63 -12.52
CA VAL A 37 -4.25 0.28 -13.28
C VAL A 37 -4.91 0.62 -14.62
N GLU A 38 -5.33 1.86 -14.76
CA GLU A 38 -5.92 2.42 -15.95
C GLU A 38 -4.89 3.21 -16.78
N PRO A 39 -5.14 3.50 -18.07
CA PRO A 39 -4.17 4.23 -18.90
C PRO A 39 -3.74 5.58 -18.32
N GLN A 40 -4.63 6.27 -17.63
CA GLN A 40 -4.33 7.52 -16.94
C GLN A 40 -3.38 7.31 -15.77
N SER A 41 -3.58 6.24 -15.00
CA SER A 41 -2.68 5.86 -13.92
C SER A 41 -1.28 5.61 -14.43
N GLU A 42 -1.14 4.94 -15.58
CA GLU A 42 0.15 4.70 -16.22
C GLU A 42 0.84 6.00 -16.64
N THR A 43 0.09 6.96 -17.20
CA THR A 43 0.63 8.25 -17.59
C THR A 43 1.18 9.03 -16.42
N VAL A 44 0.40 9.16 -15.34
CA VAL A 44 0.81 9.86 -14.11
C VAL A 44 1.98 9.14 -13.45
N TRP A 45 1.98 7.80 -13.45
CA TRP A 45 3.06 7.01 -12.90
C TRP A 45 4.39 7.26 -13.59
N ARG A 46 4.40 7.29 -14.93
CA ARG A 46 5.60 7.59 -15.72
C ARG A 46 6.09 9.01 -15.51
N GLN A 47 5.18 9.97 -15.33
CA GLN A 47 5.56 11.32 -14.96
C GLN A 47 6.25 11.36 -13.60
N ALA A 48 5.72 10.64 -12.61
CA ALA A 48 6.33 10.54 -11.30
C ALA A 48 7.70 9.84 -11.35
N ASP A 49 7.91 8.86 -12.22
CA ASP A 49 9.22 8.26 -12.48
C ASP A 49 10.23 9.29 -12.99
N LYS A 50 9.83 10.15 -13.92
CA LYS A 50 10.65 11.21 -14.48
C LYS A 50 11.17 12.18 -13.41
N TYR A 51 10.37 12.45 -12.39
CA TYR A 51 10.73 13.36 -11.28
C TYR A 51 11.26 12.62 -10.05
N HIS A 52 11.44 11.31 -10.13
CA HIS A 52 11.92 10.46 -9.04
C HIS A 52 11.13 10.62 -7.73
N VAL A 53 9.82 10.84 -7.82
CA VAL A 53 8.95 11.01 -6.65
C VAL A 53 8.72 9.67 -5.97
N PRO A 54 9.08 9.52 -4.68
CA PRO A 54 8.77 8.32 -3.90
C PRO A 54 7.25 8.12 -3.80
N ARG A 55 6.80 6.88 -3.87
CA ARG A 55 5.37 6.56 -3.92
C ARG A 55 4.95 5.45 -2.99
N MET A 56 3.77 5.63 -2.43
CA MET A 56 2.94 4.58 -1.86
C MET A 56 1.70 4.38 -2.74
N ALA A 57 1.07 3.23 -2.67
CA ALA A 57 -0.19 2.95 -3.33
C ALA A 57 -1.29 2.66 -2.30
N PHE A 58 -2.48 3.17 -2.57
CA PHE A 58 -3.68 2.86 -1.79
C PHE A 58 -4.74 2.30 -2.71
N VAL A 59 -5.09 1.03 -2.52
CA VAL A 59 -6.17 0.36 -3.26
C VAL A 59 -7.48 0.68 -2.56
N ASN A 60 -8.22 1.61 -3.16
CA ASN A 60 -9.44 2.21 -2.64
C ASN A 60 -10.69 1.49 -3.15
N LYS A 61 -11.80 1.72 -2.50
CA LYS A 61 -13.12 1.16 -2.84
C LYS A 61 -13.14 -0.36 -2.75
N MET A 62 -12.55 -0.92 -1.69
CA MET A 62 -12.58 -2.37 -1.44
C MET A 62 -13.99 -2.90 -1.18
N ASP A 63 -14.96 -2.02 -0.92
CA ASP A 63 -16.36 -2.33 -0.62
C ASP A 63 -17.29 -2.35 -1.85
N ILE A 64 -16.79 -2.09 -3.04
CA ILE A 64 -17.62 -2.13 -4.26
C ILE A 64 -17.59 -3.48 -4.95
N MET A 65 -18.64 -3.78 -5.68
CA MET A 65 -18.73 -5.01 -6.48
C MET A 65 -17.64 -5.07 -7.55
N GLY A 66 -16.91 -6.17 -7.60
CA GLY A 66 -15.78 -6.39 -8.52
C GLY A 66 -14.44 -5.93 -7.94
N ALA A 67 -14.37 -5.54 -6.67
CA ALA A 67 -13.12 -5.21 -6.00
C ALA A 67 -12.19 -6.43 -5.90
N ASP A 68 -10.94 -6.28 -6.29
CA ASP A 68 -9.91 -7.33 -6.23
C ASP A 68 -8.53 -6.71 -5.97
N PHE A 69 -8.14 -6.68 -4.70
CA PHE A 69 -6.84 -6.14 -4.25
C PHE A 69 -5.65 -6.83 -4.93
N TYR A 70 -5.66 -8.14 -4.98
CA TYR A 70 -4.53 -8.92 -5.51
C TYR A 70 -4.34 -8.74 -7.02
N ASN A 71 -5.44 -8.59 -7.74
CA ASN A 71 -5.41 -8.26 -9.15
C ASN A 71 -4.80 -6.87 -9.39
N VAL A 72 -5.14 -5.87 -8.57
CA VAL A 72 -4.55 -4.53 -8.67
C VAL A 72 -3.04 -4.57 -8.44
N VAL A 73 -2.58 -5.28 -7.41
CA VAL A 73 -1.13 -5.45 -7.14
C VAL A 73 -0.43 -6.13 -8.32
N ARG A 74 -1.03 -7.17 -8.90
CA ARG A 74 -0.51 -7.82 -10.09
C ARG A 74 -0.42 -6.85 -11.28
N MET A 75 -1.48 -6.07 -11.54
CA MET A 75 -1.49 -5.06 -12.59
C MET A 75 -0.41 -4.00 -12.40
N MET A 76 -0.15 -3.57 -11.16
CA MET A 76 0.94 -2.64 -10.87
C MET A 76 2.29 -3.23 -11.28
N ARG A 77 2.56 -4.48 -10.94
CA ARG A 77 3.79 -5.17 -11.34
C ARG A 77 3.91 -5.34 -12.85
N ASP A 78 2.82 -5.75 -13.50
CA ASP A 78 2.83 -6.07 -14.93
C ASP A 78 2.85 -4.83 -15.81
N ARG A 79 2.09 -3.80 -15.48
CA ARG A 79 1.93 -2.60 -16.32
C ARG A 79 2.86 -1.45 -15.92
N LEU A 80 3.04 -1.22 -14.61
CA LEU A 80 3.88 -0.13 -14.11
C LEU A 80 5.33 -0.57 -13.91
N LYS A 81 5.61 -1.88 -13.96
CA LYS A 81 6.95 -2.45 -13.76
C LYS A 81 7.60 -2.03 -12.44
N CYS A 82 6.79 -1.78 -11.43
CA CYS A 82 7.26 -1.40 -10.11
C CYS A 82 7.31 -2.60 -9.15
N ASN A 83 8.14 -2.49 -8.13
CA ASN A 83 8.17 -3.45 -7.03
C ASN A 83 7.03 -3.14 -6.04
N ALA A 84 5.79 -3.48 -6.42
CA ALA A 84 4.62 -3.33 -5.59
C ALA A 84 4.61 -4.40 -4.49
N VAL A 85 4.71 -3.97 -3.24
CA VAL A 85 4.80 -4.87 -2.08
C VAL A 85 3.65 -4.55 -1.12
N PRO A 86 2.67 -5.45 -0.98
CA PRO A 86 1.65 -5.29 0.04
C PRO A 86 2.25 -5.23 1.43
N ILE A 87 1.93 -4.19 2.19
CA ILE A 87 2.22 -4.07 3.61
C ILE A 87 0.96 -4.28 4.45
N GLN A 88 -0.18 -4.38 3.78
CA GLN A 88 -1.49 -4.69 4.33
C GLN A 88 -2.22 -5.67 3.43
N LEU A 89 -3.12 -6.46 4.00
CA LEU A 89 -4.05 -7.30 3.25
C LEU A 89 -5.49 -6.95 3.64
N PRO A 90 -6.46 -7.02 2.71
CA PRO A 90 -7.87 -6.80 3.04
C PRO A 90 -8.46 -8.00 3.78
N ILE A 91 -9.34 -7.73 4.74
CA ILE A 91 -10.19 -8.74 5.38
C ILE A 91 -11.60 -8.61 4.79
N GLY A 92 -11.98 -9.62 4.01
CA GLY A 92 -13.18 -9.56 3.20
C GLY A 92 -13.02 -8.72 1.93
N VAL A 93 -14.05 -8.71 1.12
CA VAL A 93 -14.10 -8.00 -0.16
C VAL A 93 -15.55 -7.61 -0.45
N GLU A 94 -15.75 -6.53 -1.19
CA GLU A 94 -17.08 -6.03 -1.52
C GLU A 94 -17.87 -5.72 -0.24
N ASP A 95 -19.11 -6.22 -0.13
CA ASP A 95 -19.97 -6.03 1.03
C ASP A 95 -19.46 -6.71 2.31
N THR A 96 -18.53 -7.67 2.18
CA THR A 96 -17.89 -8.34 3.32
C THR A 96 -16.60 -7.65 3.79
N PHE A 97 -16.13 -6.61 3.10
CA PHE A 97 -14.94 -5.86 3.50
C PHE A 97 -15.14 -5.22 4.87
N LYS A 98 -14.38 -5.66 5.86
CA LYS A 98 -14.54 -5.25 7.26
C LYS A 98 -13.28 -4.80 7.96
N GLY A 99 -12.13 -4.93 7.32
CA GLY A 99 -10.87 -4.55 7.96
C GLY A 99 -9.64 -4.84 7.12
N ILE A 100 -8.50 -4.70 7.76
CA ILE A 100 -7.19 -4.94 7.16
C ILE A 100 -6.30 -5.75 8.10
N ILE A 101 -5.39 -6.52 7.52
CA ILE A 101 -4.26 -7.10 8.22
C ILE A 101 -3.06 -6.18 8.02
N ASP A 102 -2.42 -5.76 9.11
CA ASP A 102 -1.13 -5.08 9.07
C ASP A 102 -0.02 -6.12 9.09
N LEU A 103 0.73 -6.24 8.00
CA LEU A 103 1.81 -7.23 7.87
C LEU A 103 3.08 -6.83 8.62
N VAL A 104 3.23 -5.58 8.99
CA VAL A 104 4.36 -5.11 9.81
C VAL A 104 4.16 -5.52 11.26
N GLU A 105 2.96 -5.30 11.81
CA GLU A 105 2.62 -5.62 13.20
C GLU A 105 2.07 -7.04 13.38
N MET A 106 1.63 -7.68 12.30
CA MET A 106 0.92 -8.97 12.30
C MET A 106 -0.32 -8.95 13.21
N LYS A 107 -1.13 -7.93 13.02
CA LYS A 107 -2.41 -7.72 13.69
C LYS A 107 -3.51 -7.42 12.67
N ALA A 108 -4.75 -7.70 13.06
CA ALA A 108 -5.93 -7.35 12.29
C ALA A 108 -6.63 -6.13 12.90
N TYR A 109 -7.01 -5.19 12.03
CA TYR A 109 -7.77 -3.99 12.35
C TYR A 109 -9.18 -4.17 11.79
N ILE A 110 -10.15 -4.40 12.66
CA ILE A 110 -11.55 -4.63 12.29
C ILE A 110 -12.36 -3.36 12.56
N TYR A 111 -13.07 -2.91 11.54
CA TYR A 111 -13.99 -1.78 11.64
C TYR A 111 -15.38 -2.26 12.01
N ASN A 112 -15.84 -1.87 13.19
CA ASN A 112 -17.11 -2.34 13.76
C ASN A 112 -18.32 -1.50 13.32
N ASP A 113 -18.05 -0.34 12.71
CA ASP A 113 -19.07 0.59 12.21
C ASP A 113 -18.86 0.94 10.73
N ASP A 114 -19.88 1.53 10.12
CA ASP A 114 -19.83 1.88 8.69
C ASP A 114 -19.02 3.15 8.39
N MET A 115 -18.61 3.89 9.41
CA MET A 115 -17.88 5.17 9.26
C MET A 115 -16.43 5.09 9.71
N GLY A 116 -15.93 3.89 10.03
CA GLY A 116 -14.53 3.68 10.41
C GLY A 116 -14.09 4.39 11.69
N LYS A 117 -15.02 4.61 12.63
CA LYS A 117 -14.75 5.27 13.91
C LYS A 117 -14.43 4.30 15.02
N ASP A 118 -15.09 3.13 15.00
CA ASP A 118 -14.89 2.07 15.97
C ASP A 118 -14.01 0.99 15.38
N ILE A 119 -12.77 0.90 15.88
CA ILE A 119 -11.74 -0.02 15.39
C ILE A 119 -11.30 -0.94 16.50
N SER A 120 -11.40 -2.24 16.27
CA SER A 120 -10.83 -3.26 17.15
C SER A 120 -9.52 -3.81 16.60
N VAL A 121 -8.48 -3.85 17.43
CA VAL A 121 -7.20 -4.49 17.09
C VAL A 121 -7.23 -5.90 17.67
N VAL A 122 -7.19 -6.90 16.82
CA VAL A 122 -7.33 -8.31 17.18
C VAL A 122 -6.24 -9.16 16.50
N ASP A 123 -6.15 -10.42 16.89
CA ASP A 123 -5.30 -11.37 16.22
C ASP A 123 -5.81 -11.65 14.79
N ILE A 124 -4.90 -12.02 13.91
CA ILE A 124 -5.24 -12.36 12.52
C ILE A 124 -6.22 -13.54 12.52
N PRO A 125 -7.32 -13.46 11.77
CA PRO A 125 -8.27 -14.58 11.65
C PRO A 125 -7.57 -15.88 11.21
N ASP A 126 -7.94 -17.01 11.79
CA ASP A 126 -7.27 -18.30 11.55
C ASP A 126 -7.27 -18.70 10.08
N ASN A 127 -8.33 -18.40 9.34
CA ASN A 127 -8.44 -18.67 7.90
C ASN A 127 -7.53 -17.77 7.02
N MET A 128 -6.90 -16.76 7.58
CA MET A 128 -6.00 -15.83 6.88
C MET A 128 -4.55 -15.90 7.36
N LYS A 129 -4.25 -16.68 8.40
CA LYS A 129 -2.89 -16.76 8.97
C LYS A 129 -1.85 -17.19 7.95
N ASP A 130 -2.11 -18.25 7.19
CA ASP A 130 -1.16 -18.77 6.20
C ASP A 130 -0.91 -17.75 5.10
N GLN A 131 -1.95 -17.07 4.61
CA GLN A 131 -1.83 -16.01 3.61
C GLN A 131 -1.05 -14.80 4.17
N ALA A 132 -1.34 -14.39 5.40
CA ALA A 132 -0.63 -13.30 6.04
C ALA A 132 0.86 -13.61 6.20
N GLU A 133 1.21 -14.82 6.62
CA GLU A 133 2.60 -15.27 6.70
C GLU A 133 3.29 -15.28 5.34
N GLU A 134 2.64 -15.78 4.30
CA GLU A 134 3.18 -15.78 2.94
C GLU A 134 3.51 -14.36 2.47
N TYR A 135 2.59 -13.41 2.65
CA TYR A 135 2.81 -12.03 2.25
C TYR A 135 3.80 -11.29 3.15
N ARG A 136 3.85 -11.63 4.44
CA ARG A 136 4.89 -11.11 5.33
C ARG A 136 6.28 -11.54 4.89
N VAL A 137 6.48 -12.81 4.56
CA VAL A 137 7.75 -13.33 4.04
C VAL A 137 8.17 -12.56 2.78
N LYS A 138 7.27 -12.38 1.82
CA LYS A 138 7.53 -11.60 0.60
C LYS A 138 7.93 -10.16 0.91
N MET A 139 7.27 -9.52 1.87
CA MET A 139 7.61 -8.17 2.31
C MET A 139 9.00 -8.14 2.96
N LEU A 140 9.30 -9.06 3.87
CA LEU A 140 10.60 -9.13 4.55
C LEU A 140 11.75 -9.41 3.56
N GLU A 141 11.55 -10.32 2.62
CA GLU A 141 12.52 -10.58 1.55
C GLU A 141 12.81 -9.33 0.73
N SER A 142 11.77 -8.58 0.37
CA SER A 142 11.92 -7.34 -0.40
C SER A 142 12.73 -6.29 0.34
N ILE A 143 12.50 -6.07 1.64
CA ILE A 143 13.23 -5.07 2.42
C ILE A 143 14.64 -5.51 2.80
N CYS A 144 14.89 -6.81 2.89
CA CYS A 144 16.23 -7.35 3.20
C CYS A 144 17.15 -7.37 1.98
N GLU A 145 16.61 -7.37 0.76
CA GLU A 145 17.38 -7.52 -0.47
C GLU A 145 18.48 -6.47 -0.63
N GLN A 146 18.27 -5.26 -0.12
CA GLN A 146 19.19 -4.13 -0.24
C GLN A 146 19.87 -3.74 1.08
N ASP A 147 19.71 -4.54 2.12
CA ASP A 147 20.26 -4.28 3.46
C ASP A 147 20.94 -5.55 3.98
N GLU A 148 22.27 -5.56 3.93
CA GLU A 148 23.08 -6.71 4.33
C GLU A 148 22.89 -7.09 5.80
N GLU A 149 22.75 -6.12 6.70
CA GLU A 149 22.55 -6.37 8.13
C GLU A 149 21.19 -7.01 8.41
N LEU A 150 20.12 -6.51 7.79
CA LEU A 150 18.79 -7.09 7.90
C LEU A 150 18.73 -8.48 7.24
N MET A 151 19.40 -8.65 6.10
CA MET A 151 19.48 -9.95 5.42
C MET A 151 20.18 -10.99 6.30
N GLU A 152 21.28 -10.62 6.96
CA GLU A 152 21.99 -11.52 7.87
C GLU A 152 21.10 -11.95 9.05
N LYS A 153 20.41 -11.00 9.69
CA LYS A 153 19.44 -11.29 10.76
C LYS A 153 18.34 -12.24 10.27
N TYR A 154 17.75 -11.93 9.13
CA TYR A 154 16.67 -12.72 8.55
C TYR A 154 17.11 -14.17 8.22
N LEU A 155 18.28 -14.35 7.61
CA LEU A 155 18.83 -15.66 7.28
C LEU A 155 19.22 -16.47 8.52
N ASN A 156 19.63 -15.80 9.60
CA ASN A 156 19.93 -16.44 10.89
C ASN A 156 18.67 -16.84 11.68
N GLY A 157 17.47 -16.52 11.16
CA GLY A 157 16.21 -16.81 11.83
C GLY A 157 15.90 -15.84 12.98
N GLU A 158 16.59 -14.71 13.05
CA GLU A 158 16.29 -13.66 14.03
C GLU A 158 15.05 -12.88 13.61
N GLU A 159 14.21 -12.56 14.59
CA GLU A 159 13.01 -11.77 14.35
C GLU A 159 13.37 -10.29 14.19
N LEU A 160 12.92 -9.66 13.09
CA LEU A 160 13.10 -8.24 12.87
C LEU A 160 12.09 -7.46 13.71
N THR A 161 12.53 -6.36 14.31
CA THR A 161 11.63 -5.48 15.06
C THR A 161 10.73 -4.68 14.13
N ILE A 162 9.60 -4.20 14.66
CA ILE A 162 8.67 -3.33 13.91
C ILE A 162 9.39 -2.08 13.41
N GLU A 163 10.24 -1.48 14.25
CA GLU A 163 11.04 -0.30 13.91
C GLU A 163 12.02 -0.56 12.76
N GLU A 164 12.71 -1.69 12.78
CA GLU A 164 13.61 -2.11 11.70
C GLU A 164 12.86 -2.29 10.39
N ILE A 165 11.70 -2.95 10.42
CA ILE A 165 10.85 -3.14 9.24
C ILE A 165 10.34 -1.81 8.71
N LYS A 166 9.79 -0.95 9.55
CA LYS A 166 9.31 0.40 9.15
C LYS A 166 10.43 1.25 8.55
N HIS A 167 11.60 1.22 9.18
CA HIS A 167 12.76 1.95 8.67
C HIS A 167 13.19 1.45 7.28
N ALA A 168 13.28 0.14 7.09
CA ALA A 168 13.67 -0.44 5.81
C ALA A 168 12.64 -0.15 4.70
N ILE A 169 11.34 -0.24 5.00
CA ILE A 169 10.27 0.15 4.07
C ILE A 169 10.44 1.62 3.67
N ARG A 170 10.70 2.51 4.62
CA ARG A 170 10.92 3.93 4.36
C ARG A 170 12.13 4.16 3.46
N VAL A 171 13.26 3.56 3.76
CA VAL A 171 14.50 3.70 2.98
C VAL A 171 14.28 3.24 1.53
N ASP A 172 13.67 2.08 1.33
CA ASP A 172 13.42 1.54 0.01
C ASP A 172 12.36 2.33 -0.78
N THR A 173 11.36 2.86 -0.10
CA THR A 173 10.35 3.74 -0.71
C THR A 173 10.99 5.05 -1.18
N LEU A 174 11.78 5.70 -0.33
CA LEU A 174 12.48 6.95 -0.67
C LEU A 174 13.49 6.78 -1.81
N ALA A 175 14.09 5.60 -1.91
CA ALA A 175 15.01 5.24 -2.98
C ALA A 175 14.32 4.75 -4.27
N ASN A 176 12.99 4.76 -4.32
CA ASN A 176 12.18 4.22 -5.43
C ASN A 176 12.45 2.73 -5.76
N ARG A 177 12.91 1.96 -4.78
CA ARG A 177 13.12 0.51 -4.92
C ARG A 177 11.88 -0.31 -4.59
N MET A 178 10.94 0.28 -3.87
CA MET A 178 9.72 -0.36 -3.38
C MET A 178 8.54 0.60 -3.45
N VAL A 179 7.38 0.06 -3.75
CA VAL A 179 6.10 0.76 -3.62
C VAL A 179 5.26 0.00 -2.59
N PRO A 180 5.16 0.49 -1.34
CA PRO A 180 4.26 -0.10 -0.35
C PRO A 180 2.81 0.02 -0.79
N VAL A 181 2.04 -1.07 -0.66
CA VAL A 181 0.63 -1.09 -1.05
C VAL A 181 -0.24 -1.29 0.17
N CYS A 182 -1.13 -0.33 0.39
CA CYS A 182 -2.18 -0.33 1.40
C CYS A 182 -3.55 -0.53 0.74
N CYS A 183 -4.58 -0.78 1.53
CA CYS A 183 -5.94 -0.93 1.02
C CYS A 183 -6.98 -0.38 1.98
N GLY A 184 -8.17 -0.12 1.45
CA GLY A 184 -9.29 0.36 2.24
C GLY A 184 -10.46 0.87 1.40
N THR A 185 -11.34 1.59 2.06
CA THR A 185 -12.40 2.36 1.43
C THR A 185 -12.48 3.74 2.09
N SER A 186 -11.95 4.74 1.41
CA SER A 186 -11.81 6.09 1.96
C SER A 186 -13.14 6.76 2.27
N TYR A 187 -14.18 6.51 1.47
CA TYR A 187 -15.51 7.04 1.69
C TYR A 187 -16.11 6.63 3.03
N LYS A 188 -15.83 5.40 3.47
CA LYS A 188 -16.22 4.86 4.77
C LYS A 188 -15.16 5.02 5.84
N ASN A 189 -14.08 5.76 5.54
CA ASN A 189 -12.96 5.99 6.46
C ASN A 189 -12.34 4.69 7.01
N LYS A 190 -12.34 3.63 6.21
CA LYS A 190 -11.74 2.33 6.59
C LYS A 190 -10.40 2.14 5.90
N GLY A 191 -9.34 1.97 6.68
CA GLY A 191 -7.96 1.83 6.21
C GLY A 191 -7.18 3.13 6.10
N VAL A 192 -7.81 4.28 6.21
CA VAL A 192 -7.14 5.60 6.12
C VAL A 192 -6.20 5.82 7.29
N GLN A 193 -6.57 5.40 8.49
CA GLN A 193 -5.76 5.57 9.71
C GLN A 193 -4.40 4.88 9.56
N LYS A 194 -4.40 3.65 9.06
CA LYS A 194 -3.15 2.88 8.85
C LYS A 194 -2.35 3.29 7.62
N LEU A 195 -2.94 4.04 6.71
CA LEU A 195 -2.20 4.71 5.64
C LEU A 195 -1.38 5.89 6.18
N LEU A 196 -1.92 6.57 7.20
CA LEU A 196 -1.28 7.76 7.80
C LEU A 196 -0.18 7.42 8.82
N ASP A 197 -0.18 6.20 9.37
CA ASP A 197 0.84 5.71 10.29
C ASP A 197 2.17 5.42 9.57
#